data_ea7eeaf99147772aa1b8d2de28459887
#
_entry.id   ea7eeaf99147772aa1b8d2de28459887
#
_cell.length_a   1.000
_cell.length_b   1.000
_cell.length_c   1.000
_cell.angle_alpha   90.00
_cell.angle_beta   90.00
_cell.angle_gamma   90.00
#
_symmetry.space_group_name_H-M   'P 1'
#
loop_
_entity.id
_entity.type
_entity.pdbx_description
1 polymer ?
#
loop_
_entity_poly.entity_id
_entity_poly.type
_entity_poly.pdbx_seq_one_letter_code
_entity_poly.pdbx_strand_id
1 'polypeptide(L)'
;MELLSFFVFLVFGGHFFGLPFFASAQDAPVFIQGGFEDATVDDESLYNTGGTIKVNGFDMVVPKNVLVQFPAAWVPWKDFVASKADFAGFETLVLGNTINGVHRVAQVIIYEFFEGLASGFIESLDYTDGSIKIQNGPTVRISDPNGVFSVGYDGAPFMTADDQSPSISSFSGFPMCIPRNDTDPLCPLSNRPFKGPGTFTAPDPLVMAPFQAGDFITFTGFRKGNEVIAFSIVAQNVQIQTLGDIVYVRMELGLLGIDNPNPNAEFADSRFIGFTSNNRATVALYAMDVDPCTGDVTDRIIATMGLRGGRNEQNKFEYRNDILHSYTREYKVVAEINGVEKTRMTKNGILSGTYVQPVNVWVQAEQNIPGTPPVPHDFSEMAFLTKGVGRDEDGNVWGPLDPFPQTGVFIEAPNCPTDGSASSTYKHESKIGNLARRGSVGLWYSRAKTQAVGDAENKGTTDGFLEIAPSEGGNQTDKRVKREF
;
A
#
# COMPACT_ATOMS: atom_id res chain seq x y z
N MET A 1 54.95 64.86 43.87
CA MET A 1 55.41 63.61 44.44
C MET A 1 54.28 62.62 44.21
N GLU A 2 54.32 61.98 43.06
CA GLU A 2 53.25 61.04 42.64
C GLU A 2 53.93 59.71 42.38
N LEU A 3 53.45 58.69 43.06
CA LEU A 3 53.89 57.32 42.85
C LEU A 3 53.07 56.69 41.71
N LEU A 4 53.74 56.36 40.62
CA LEU A 4 53.15 55.58 39.51
C LEU A 4 53.26 54.10 39.86
N SER A 5 52.12 53.45 40.02
CA SER A 5 52.01 52.02 40.23
C SER A 5 51.85 51.32 38.87
N PHE A 6 52.84 50.54 38.44
CA PHE A 6 52.78 49.72 37.23
C PHE A 6 52.13 48.38 37.59
N PHE A 7 50.96 48.17 37.02
CA PHE A 7 50.32 46.83 36.98
C PHE A 7 50.77 46.08 35.73
N VAL A 8 51.56 45.02 35.94
CA VAL A 8 51.91 44.06 34.88
C VAL A 8 50.78 43.06 34.75
N PHE A 9 50.04 43.10 33.64
CA PHE A 9 49.13 42.03 33.27
C PHE A 9 49.90 40.88 32.63
N LEU A 10 50.04 39.76 33.35
CA LEU A 10 50.50 38.50 32.80
C LEU A 10 49.32 37.83 32.05
N VAL A 11 49.33 37.93 30.71
CA VAL A 11 48.40 37.20 29.86
C VAL A 11 48.94 35.75 29.77
N PHE A 12 48.37 34.83 30.54
CA PHE A 12 48.52 33.42 30.30
C PHE A 12 47.72 33.04 29.05
N GLY A 13 48.38 32.92 27.91
CA GLY A 13 47.88 32.35 26.71
C GLY A 13 47.67 30.84 26.90
N GLY A 14 46.54 30.45 27.44
CA GLY A 14 46.12 29.06 27.46
C GLY A 14 45.73 28.67 26.01
N HIS A 15 46.62 27.93 25.33
CA HIS A 15 46.25 27.20 24.13
C HIS A 15 45.31 26.06 24.57
N PHE A 16 44.01 26.32 24.49
CA PHE A 16 43.04 25.25 24.46
C PHE A 16 43.29 24.50 23.15
N PHE A 17 44.04 23.43 23.19
CA PHE A 17 43.96 22.37 22.20
C PHE A 17 42.55 21.81 22.29
N GLY A 18 41.63 22.35 21.50
CA GLY A 18 40.37 21.72 21.24
C GLY A 18 40.64 20.38 20.58
N LEU A 19 40.65 19.33 21.38
CA LEU A 19 40.52 17.98 20.84
C LEU A 19 39.25 18.01 19.96
N PRO A 20 39.36 17.61 18.70
CA PRO A 20 38.13 17.43 17.91
C PRO A 20 37.27 16.44 18.70
N PHE A 21 36.15 16.90 19.23
CA PHE A 21 35.10 16.01 19.66
C PHE A 21 34.65 15.30 18.37
N PHE A 22 35.22 14.12 18.11
CA PHE A 22 34.62 13.19 17.21
C PHE A 22 33.27 12.85 17.86
N ALA A 23 32.21 13.51 17.42
CA ALA A 23 30.88 13.05 17.72
C ALA A 23 30.85 11.61 17.23
N SER A 24 30.84 10.64 18.13
CA SER A 24 30.58 9.26 17.77
C SER A 24 29.26 9.29 17.02
N ALA A 25 29.25 8.75 15.81
CA ALA A 25 28.01 8.65 15.05
C ALA A 25 27.05 7.82 15.89
N GLN A 26 25.96 8.45 16.28
CA GLN A 26 24.97 7.85 17.15
C GLN A 26 23.94 7.14 16.29
N ASP A 27 23.53 5.95 16.69
CA ASP A 27 22.43 5.25 16.06
C ASP A 27 21.14 6.05 16.24
N ALA A 28 20.33 6.16 15.16
CA ALA A 28 19.16 7.00 15.13
C ALA A 28 18.12 6.48 14.11
N PRO A 29 16.84 6.77 14.31
CA PRO A 29 15.83 6.46 13.31
C PRO A 29 16.03 7.33 12.05
N VAL A 30 15.69 6.78 10.90
CA VAL A 30 15.63 7.49 9.60
C VAL A 30 14.20 7.49 9.10
N PHE A 31 13.67 8.68 8.93
CA PHE A 31 12.41 8.96 8.25
C PHE A 31 12.65 10.14 7.32
N ILE A 32 12.71 9.88 6.02
CA ILE A 32 12.98 10.91 5.01
C ILE A 32 11.85 10.89 4.00
N GLN A 33 11.21 12.03 3.81
CA GLN A 33 10.21 12.25 2.78
C GLN A 33 10.62 13.43 1.91
N GLY A 34 10.65 13.24 0.60
CA GLY A 34 11.06 14.28 -0.33
C GLY A 34 11.16 13.80 -1.76
N GLY A 35 11.62 14.65 -2.64
CA GLY A 35 11.81 14.31 -4.04
C GLY A 35 12.92 13.27 -4.23
N PHE A 36 12.64 12.24 -5.04
CA PHE A 36 13.66 11.29 -5.50
C PHE A 36 14.70 11.98 -6.38
N GLU A 37 15.99 11.78 -6.09
CA GLU A 37 17.09 12.41 -6.82
C GLU A 37 17.88 11.42 -7.66
N ASP A 38 18.32 10.30 -7.07
CA ASP A 38 19.10 9.28 -7.76
C ASP A 38 19.08 7.93 -7.05
N ALA A 39 19.42 6.86 -7.78
CA ALA A 39 19.60 5.52 -7.26
C ALA A 39 20.63 4.73 -8.07
N THR A 40 21.32 3.80 -7.40
CA THR A 40 22.30 2.92 -8.01
C THR A 40 22.07 1.47 -7.61
N VAL A 41 22.63 0.53 -8.33
CA VAL A 41 22.74 -0.89 -7.96
C VAL A 41 24.18 -1.23 -7.63
N ASP A 42 24.40 -2.15 -6.68
CA ASP A 42 25.74 -2.63 -6.32
C ASP A 42 26.25 -3.70 -7.31
N ASP A 43 25.34 -4.55 -7.80
CA ASP A 43 25.69 -5.67 -8.68
C ASP A 43 24.56 -5.93 -9.71
N GLU A 44 24.82 -5.55 -10.96
CA GLU A 44 23.89 -5.73 -12.08
C GLU A 44 23.57 -7.20 -12.40
N SER A 45 24.40 -8.14 -11.96
CA SER A 45 24.19 -9.58 -12.21
C SER A 45 23.18 -10.22 -11.26
N LEU A 46 22.88 -9.56 -10.11
CA LEU A 46 21.97 -10.08 -9.08
C LEU A 46 20.57 -9.50 -9.23
N TYR A 47 19.55 -10.33 -9.17
CA TYR A 47 18.15 -9.91 -9.19
C TYR A 47 17.74 -9.16 -7.91
N ASN A 48 18.30 -9.56 -6.77
CA ASN A 48 18.01 -9.04 -5.44
C ASN A 48 19.08 -8.07 -4.92
N THR A 49 19.84 -7.45 -5.81
CA THR A 49 20.93 -6.53 -5.47
C THR A 49 20.43 -5.39 -4.57
N GLY A 50 21.32 -4.91 -3.70
CA GLY A 50 21.19 -3.63 -3.04
C GLY A 50 21.78 -2.49 -3.88
N GLY A 51 22.00 -1.35 -3.22
CA GLY A 51 22.58 -0.17 -3.87
C GLY A 51 22.54 1.06 -2.98
N THR A 52 22.33 2.22 -3.60
CA THR A 52 22.15 3.50 -2.90
C THR A 52 20.93 4.24 -3.43
N ILE A 53 20.29 5.01 -2.56
CA ILE A 53 19.24 5.95 -2.94
C ILE A 53 19.55 7.33 -2.38
N LYS A 54 19.21 8.35 -3.17
CA LYS A 54 19.29 9.74 -2.75
C LYS A 54 17.92 10.40 -2.78
N VAL A 55 17.49 10.91 -1.62
CA VAL A 55 16.21 11.58 -1.43
C VAL A 55 16.43 12.81 -0.56
N ASN A 56 15.96 13.97 -1.00
CA ASN A 56 16.05 15.22 -0.26
C ASN A 56 17.47 15.51 0.26
N GLY A 57 18.50 15.25 -0.57
CA GLY A 57 19.90 15.46 -0.24
C GLY A 57 20.55 14.39 0.63
N PHE A 58 19.81 13.39 1.11
CA PHE A 58 20.34 12.29 1.93
C PHE A 58 20.76 11.11 1.05
N ASP A 59 22.00 10.65 1.22
CA ASP A 59 22.50 9.43 0.61
C ASP A 59 22.33 8.26 1.58
N MET A 60 21.68 7.19 1.14
CA MET A 60 21.32 6.04 1.98
C MET A 60 21.68 4.73 1.29
N VAL A 61 22.15 3.77 2.07
CA VAL A 61 22.45 2.40 1.61
C VAL A 61 21.17 1.58 1.57
N VAL A 62 20.89 1.00 0.41
CA VAL A 62 19.78 0.07 0.18
C VAL A 62 20.32 -1.35 0.32
N PRO A 63 19.83 -2.13 1.31
CA PRO A 63 20.23 -3.52 1.48
C PRO A 63 19.75 -4.40 0.32
N LYS A 64 20.32 -5.60 0.18
CA LYS A 64 19.75 -6.62 -0.71
C LYS A 64 18.33 -6.98 -0.26
N ASN A 65 17.56 -7.52 -1.18
CA ASN A 65 16.19 -7.98 -0.98
C ASN A 65 15.15 -6.86 -0.75
N VAL A 66 15.51 -5.58 -0.93
CA VAL A 66 14.54 -4.50 -0.88
C VAL A 66 13.60 -4.56 -2.07
N LEU A 67 12.31 -4.46 -1.80
CA LEU A 67 11.26 -4.23 -2.77
C LEU A 67 10.71 -2.82 -2.58
N VAL A 68 10.65 -2.05 -3.65
CA VAL A 68 10.10 -0.69 -3.64
C VAL A 68 8.58 -0.77 -3.74
N GLN A 69 7.90 -0.10 -2.83
CA GLN A 69 6.44 -0.02 -2.84
C GLN A 69 5.97 1.07 -3.81
N PHE A 70 5.10 0.68 -4.73
CA PHE A 70 4.33 1.55 -5.62
C PHE A 70 2.82 1.42 -5.31
N PRO A 71 1.94 2.29 -5.84
CA PRO A 71 0.51 2.29 -5.53
C PRO A 71 -0.19 0.94 -5.69
N ALA A 72 0.17 0.18 -6.74
CA ALA A 72 -0.43 -1.11 -7.04
C ALA A 72 0.60 -2.26 -7.11
N ALA A 73 1.84 -2.03 -6.64
CA ALA A 73 2.90 -2.95 -6.97
C ALA A 73 4.10 -2.89 -6.01
N TRP A 74 4.80 -4.03 -5.87
CA TRP A 74 6.12 -4.12 -5.25
C TRP A 74 7.15 -4.40 -6.33
N VAL A 75 8.16 -3.54 -6.46
CA VAL A 75 9.13 -3.57 -7.55
C VAL A 75 10.50 -3.95 -7.01
N PRO A 76 11.20 -4.94 -7.61
CA PRO A 76 12.58 -5.20 -7.30
C PRO A 76 13.45 -3.94 -7.40
N TRP A 77 14.40 -3.78 -6.46
CA TRP A 77 15.28 -2.61 -6.45
C TRP A 77 15.96 -2.37 -7.80
N LYS A 78 16.45 -3.43 -8.44
CA LYS A 78 17.10 -3.37 -9.74
C LYS A 78 16.19 -2.82 -10.84
N ASP A 79 14.94 -3.26 -10.89
CA ASP A 79 13.97 -2.83 -11.91
C ASP A 79 13.55 -1.37 -11.71
N PHE A 80 13.41 -0.95 -10.45
CA PHE A 80 13.20 0.46 -10.12
C PHE A 80 14.37 1.32 -10.61
N VAL A 81 15.63 0.93 -10.32
CA VAL A 81 16.81 1.67 -10.74
C VAL A 81 16.92 1.72 -12.27
N ALA A 82 16.54 0.66 -12.98
CA ALA A 82 16.52 0.65 -14.44
C ALA A 82 15.54 1.69 -15.03
N SER A 83 14.50 2.05 -14.29
CA SER A 83 13.47 3.03 -14.67
C SER A 83 13.60 4.36 -13.93
N LYS A 84 14.68 4.59 -13.19
CA LYS A 84 14.83 5.74 -12.27
C LYS A 84 14.62 7.11 -12.91
N ALA A 85 14.90 7.26 -14.20
CA ALA A 85 14.71 8.51 -14.92
C ALA A 85 13.23 8.95 -14.98
N ASP A 86 12.31 7.99 -14.94
CA ASP A 86 10.87 8.27 -14.97
C ASP A 86 10.34 8.80 -13.64
N PHE A 87 11.14 8.65 -12.57
CA PHE A 87 10.75 8.98 -11.19
C PHE A 87 11.51 10.17 -10.60
N ALA A 88 12.32 10.87 -11.40
CA ALA A 88 13.05 12.05 -10.93
C ALA A 88 12.09 13.11 -10.34
N GLY A 89 12.30 13.49 -9.09
CA GLY A 89 11.46 14.44 -8.36
C GLY A 89 10.18 13.84 -7.74
N PHE A 90 9.88 12.57 -7.95
CA PHE A 90 8.69 11.95 -7.35
C PHE A 90 8.81 11.89 -5.83
N GLU A 91 7.72 12.13 -5.15
CA GLU A 91 7.64 12.05 -3.70
C GLU A 91 7.96 10.63 -3.23
N THR A 92 9.02 10.52 -2.45
CA THR A 92 9.57 9.26 -1.97
C THR A 92 9.70 9.31 -0.46
N LEU A 93 9.13 8.30 0.20
CA LEU A 93 9.29 8.06 1.62
C LEU A 93 10.31 6.94 1.82
N VAL A 94 11.31 7.19 2.64
CA VAL A 94 12.31 6.20 3.07
C VAL A 94 12.27 6.05 4.59
N LEU A 95 12.10 4.81 5.03
CA LEU A 95 12.21 4.39 6.42
C LEU A 95 13.49 3.57 6.60
N GLY A 96 14.15 3.75 7.73
CA GLY A 96 15.35 3.00 8.05
C GLY A 96 15.98 3.42 9.37
N ASN A 97 17.27 3.14 9.52
CA ASN A 97 18.05 3.57 10.67
C ASN A 97 19.44 4.03 10.24
N THR A 98 20.02 4.95 11.03
CA THR A 98 21.44 5.22 11.01
C THR A 98 22.11 4.27 12.00
N ILE A 99 22.97 3.40 11.51
CA ILE A 99 23.73 2.45 12.35
C ILE A 99 25.21 2.64 12.06
N ASN A 100 25.97 2.94 13.10
CA ASN A 100 27.41 3.25 12.99
C ASN A 100 27.70 4.39 11.98
N GLY A 101 26.81 5.41 11.93
CA GLY A 101 26.95 6.55 11.02
C GLY A 101 26.53 6.30 9.58
N VAL A 102 26.00 5.14 9.24
CA VAL A 102 25.52 4.80 7.91
C VAL A 102 23.99 4.74 7.90
N HIS A 103 23.35 5.55 7.05
CA HIS A 103 21.91 5.49 6.82
C HIS A 103 21.58 4.23 6.02
N ARG A 104 20.77 3.35 6.59
CA ARG A 104 20.35 2.07 5.99
C ARG A 104 18.86 2.03 5.81
N VAL A 105 18.44 1.70 4.59
CA VAL A 105 17.04 1.64 4.19
C VAL A 105 16.40 0.34 4.69
N ALA A 106 15.20 0.43 5.26
CA ALA A 106 14.32 -0.70 5.53
C ALA A 106 13.17 -0.78 4.50
N GLN A 107 12.61 0.38 4.15
CA GLN A 107 11.49 0.47 3.18
C GLN A 107 11.66 1.70 2.30
N VAL A 108 11.28 1.56 1.03
CA VAL A 108 11.15 2.66 0.06
C VAL A 108 9.73 2.63 -0.48
N ILE A 109 9.06 3.76 -0.40
CA ILE A 109 7.70 3.94 -0.90
C ILE A 109 7.71 5.12 -1.87
N ILE A 110 7.33 4.89 -3.11
CA ILE A 110 7.19 5.93 -4.12
C ILE A 110 5.71 6.15 -4.36
N TYR A 111 5.25 7.33 -3.96
CA TYR A 111 3.84 7.65 -3.93
C TYR A 111 3.66 9.17 -3.84
N GLU A 112 2.77 9.73 -4.61
CA GLU A 112 2.46 11.17 -4.59
C GLU A 112 1.46 11.48 -3.46
N PHE A 113 1.94 11.54 -2.21
CA PHE A 113 1.09 11.72 -1.02
C PHE A 113 0.50 13.12 -0.90
N PHE A 114 1.32 14.14 -1.14
CA PHE A 114 0.95 15.53 -0.92
C PHE A 114 0.90 16.34 -2.21
N GLU A 115 1.83 16.10 -3.12
CA GLU A 115 1.91 16.87 -4.36
C GLU A 115 0.88 16.42 -5.40
N GLY A 116 0.50 15.14 -5.37
CA GLY A 116 -0.40 14.53 -6.33
C GLY A 116 -1.88 14.43 -5.91
N LEU A 117 -2.24 14.86 -4.69
CA LEU A 117 -3.62 14.77 -4.19
C LEU A 117 -4.42 16.03 -4.56
N ALA A 118 -5.52 15.85 -5.27
CA ALA A 118 -6.41 16.93 -5.63
C ALA A 118 -7.88 16.48 -5.67
N SER A 119 -8.80 17.44 -5.72
CA SER A 119 -10.23 17.17 -5.85
C SER A 119 -10.91 18.22 -6.73
N GLY A 120 -12.03 17.85 -7.36
CA GLY A 120 -12.81 18.76 -8.15
C GLY A 120 -14.02 18.10 -8.79
N PHE A 121 -14.89 18.94 -9.37
CA PHE A 121 -16.02 18.45 -10.16
C PHE A 121 -15.57 18.07 -11.57
N ILE A 122 -16.08 16.96 -12.06
CA ILE A 122 -15.97 16.60 -13.48
C ILE A 122 -16.77 17.57 -14.31
N GLU A 123 -16.12 18.26 -15.23
CA GLU A 123 -16.74 19.13 -16.23
C GLU A 123 -17.21 18.33 -17.44
N SER A 124 -16.34 17.47 -17.96
CA SER A 124 -16.59 16.61 -19.11
C SER A 124 -15.69 15.39 -19.13
N LEU A 125 -16.07 14.41 -19.94
CA LEU A 125 -15.32 13.18 -20.20
C LEU A 125 -15.11 13.05 -21.70
N ASP A 126 -13.92 12.66 -22.11
CA ASP A 126 -13.62 12.28 -23.49
C ASP A 126 -13.43 10.76 -23.56
N TYR A 127 -14.35 10.08 -24.25
CA TYR A 127 -14.32 8.62 -24.38
C TYR A 127 -13.25 8.16 -25.38
N THR A 128 -12.80 9.07 -26.26
CA THR A 128 -11.83 8.73 -27.31
C THR A 128 -10.44 8.49 -26.73
N ASP A 129 -10.07 9.32 -25.76
CA ASP A 129 -8.74 9.27 -25.12
C ASP A 129 -8.78 8.89 -23.64
N GLY A 130 -9.97 8.66 -23.08
CA GLY A 130 -10.17 8.26 -21.69
C GLY A 130 -9.83 9.35 -20.68
N SER A 131 -9.96 10.62 -21.03
CA SER A 131 -9.65 11.74 -20.16
C SER A 131 -10.87 12.31 -19.44
N ILE A 132 -10.61 12.89 -18.28
CA ILE A 132 -11.56 13.61 -17.42
C ILE A 132 -11.11 15.08 -17.35
N LYS A 133 -11.97 16.00 -17.75
CA LYS A 133 -11.73 17.44 -17.54
C LYS A 133 -12.30 17.85 -16.17
N ILE A 134 -11.45 18.43 -15.32
CA ILE A 134 -11.88 19.00 -14.04
C ILE A 134 -12.29 20.46 -14.25
N GLN A 135 -13.40 20.85 -13.65
CA GLN A 135 -13.90 22.22 -13.70
C GLN A 135 -12.86 23.20 -13.15
N ASN A 136 -12.43 24.14 -13.97
CA ASN A 136 -11.35 25.09 -13.67
C ASN A 136 -10.03 24.41 -13.22
N GLY A 137 -9.81 23.18 -13.60
CA GLY A 137 -8.69 22.37 -13.18
C GLY A 137 -7.97 21.66 -14.36
N PRO A 138 -7.10 20.70 -14.03
CA PRO A 138 -6.35 19.94 -15.03
C PRO A 138 -7.24 18.98 -15.82
N THR A 139 -6.69 18.42 -16.87
CA THR A 139 -7.15 17.16 -17.44
C THR A 139 -6.55 16.01 -16.64
N VAL A 140 -7.34 14.99 -16.33
CA VAL A 140 -6.93 13.80 -15.55
C VAL A 140 -7.09 12.58 -16.44
N ARG A 141 -6.07 11.71 -16.48
CA ARG A 141 -6.11 10.39 -17.11
C ARG A 141 -5.87 9.31 -16.09
N ILE A 142 -6.55 8.18 -16.24
CA ILE A 142 -6.27 7.02 -15.38
C ILE A 142 -5.01 6.33 -15.90
N SER A 143 -4.03 6.11 -15.03
CA SER A 143 -2.87 5.26 -15.31
C SER A 143 -3.33 3.80 -15.36
N ASP A 144 -3.80 3.37 -16.51
CA ASP A 144 -4.52 2.11 -16.73
C ASP A 144 -3.93 1.36 -17.93
N PRO A 145 -2.71 0.80 -17.80
CA PRO A 145 -2.02 0.15 -18.92
C PRO A 145 -2.77 -1.08 -19.46
N ASN A 146 -3.67 -1.64 -18.65
CA ASN A 146 -4.45 -2.82 -19.03
C ASN A 146 -5.80 -2.47 -19.63
N GLY A 147 -6.17 -1.20 -19.64
CA GLY A 147 -7.46 -0.74 -20.15
C GLY A 147 -8.64 -1.32 -19.39
N VAL A 148 -8.53 -1.50 -18.07
CA VAL A 148 -9.62 -2.01 -17.22
C VAL A 148 -10.66 -0.92 -17.01
N PHE A 149 -10.22 0.27 -16.61
CA PHE A 149 -11.11 1.38 -16.22
C PHE A 149 -11.42 2.37 -17.33
N SER A 150 -10.66 2.35 -18.43
CA SER A 150 -10.78 3.30 -19.55
C SER A 150 -10.33 2.68 -20.87
N VAL A 151 -10.05 3.50 -21.88
CA VAL A 151 -9.42 3.06 -23.13
C VAL A 151 -7.96 2.58 -22.90
N GLY A 152 -7.41 2.85 -21.73
CA GLY A 152 -6.05 2.51 -21.36
C GLY A 152 -5.09 3.69 -21.51
N TYR A 153 -4.08 3.75 -20.64
CA TYR A 153 -2.98 4.70 -20.69
C TYR A 153 -1.74 4.07 -20.05
N ASP A 154 -0.67 3.97 -20.81
CA ASP A 154 0.62 3.40 -20.41
C ASP A 154 1.69 4.50 -20.39
N GLY A 155 1.53 5.45 -19.48
CA GLY A 155 2.38 6.64 -19.43
C GLY A 155 3.42 6.66 -18.33
N ALA A 156 3.36 5.74 -17.36
CA ALA A 156 4.36 5.64 -16.30
C ALA A 156 4.49 4.19 -15.83
N PRO A 157 5.70 3.64 -15.84
CA PRO A 157 5.92 2.31 -15.26
C PRO A 157 5.59 2.34 -13.78
N PHE A 158 4.99 1.27 -13.28
CA PHE A 158 4.69 1.02 -11.86
C PHE A 158 3.68 1.98 -11.18
N MET A 159 3.54 3.23 -11.62
CA MET A 159 2.56 4.20 -11.10
C MET A 159 1.19 3.97 -11.74
N THR A 160 0.56 2.83 -11.47
CA THR A 160 -0.69 2.41 -12.11
C THR A 160 -1.85 2.31 -11.14
N ALA A 161 -3.07 2.44 -11.66
CA ALA A 161 -4.27 2.09 -10.93
C ALA A 161 -4.25 0.60 -10.58
N ASP A 162 -4.76 0.27 -9.40
CA ASP A 162 -4.91 -1.12 -8.95
C ASP A 162 -6.21 -1.69 -9.54
N ASP A 163 -6.10 -2.73 -10.33
CA ASP A 163 -7.25 -3.41 -10.95
C ASP A 163 -7.71 -4.66 -10.18
N GLN A 164 -6.90 -5.16 -9.26
CA GLN A 164 -7.27 -6.27 -8.36
C GLN A 164 -8.02 -5.74 -7.12
N SER A 165 -7.49 -4.67 -6.50
CA SER A 165 -8.14 -3.93 -5.42
C SER A 165 -8.50 -2.53 -5.95
N PRO A 166 -9.70 -2.34 -6.53
CA PRO A 166 -9.96 -1.22 -7.43
C PRO A 166 -9.72 0.13 -6.77
N SER A 167 -8.69 0.85 -7.24
CA SER A 167 -8.38 2.21 -6.80
C SER A 167 -9.18 3.27 -7.53
N ILE A 168 -9.97 2.89 -8.55
CA ILE A 168 -10.87 3.75 -9.30
C ILE A 168 -12.30 3.37 -8.93
N SER A 169 -12.93 4.15 -8.04
CA SER A 169 -14.18 3.72 -7.41
C SER A 169 -15.12 4.86 -7.00
N SER A 170 -16.35 4.50 -6.68
CA SER A 170 -17.28 5.34 -5.92
C SER A 170 -16.88 5.38 -4.44
N PHE A 171 -17.55 6.21 -3.65
CA PHE A 171 -17.33 6.31 -2.22
C PHE A 171 -17.45 4.96 -1.48
N SER A 172 -18.37 4.11 -1.90
CA SER A 172 -18.61 2.77 -1.32
C SER A 172 -17.63 1.68 -1.78
N GLY A 173 -16.67 2.00 -2.65
CA GLY A 173 -15.73 1.03 -3.22
C GLY A 173 -16.25 0.30 -4.45
N PHE A 174 -17.45 0.65 -4.97
CA PHE A 174 -17.92 0.10 -6.24
C PHE A 174 -17.05 0.63 -7.39
N PRO A 175 -16.49 -0.24 -8.27
CA PRO A 175 -15.55 0.19 -9.29
C PRO A 175 -16.24 1.08 -10.34
N MET A 176 -15.54 2.16 -10.70
CA MET A 176 -16.00 3.13 -11.69
C MET A 176 -15.08 3.15 -12.91
N CYS A 177 -15.57 3.72 -14.01
CA CYS A 177 -14.89 3.67 -15.30
C CYS A 177 -15.20 4.89 -16.17
N ILE A 178 -14.39 5.10 -17.19
CA ILE A 178 -14.67 5.98 -18.31
C ILE A 178 -15.08 5.08 -19.49
N PRO A 179 -16.30 5.18 -20.03
CA PRO A 179 -16.73 4.36 -21.16
C PRO A 179 -15.79 4.53 -22.36
N ARG A 180 -15.51 3.44 -23.08
CA ARG A 180 -14.71 3.48 -24.32
C ARG A 180 -15.52 3.98 -25.50
N ASN A 181 -16.83 3.85 -25.39
CA ASN A 181 -17.86 4.34 -26.32
C ASN A 181 -19.24 4.23 -25.66
N ASP A 182 -20.28 4.72 -26.33
CA ASP A 182 -21.65 4.74 -25.82
C ASP A 182 -22.27 3.35 -25.58
N THR A 183 -21.67 2.29 -26.14
CA THR A 183 -22.14 0.89 -26.05
C THR A 183 -21.17 -0.03 -25.32
N ASP A 184 -20.25 0.52 -24.54
CA ASP A 184 -19.25 -0.26 -23.80
C ASP A 184 -19.91 -1.26 -22.84
N PRO A 185 -19.78 -2.59 -23.05
CA PRO A 185 -20.43 -3.58 -22.23
C PRO A 185 -19.82 -3.71 -20.81
N LEU A 186 -18.58 -3.25 -20.62
CA LEU A 186 -17.87 -3.30 -19.35
C LEU A 186 -18.05 -2.03 -18.51
N CYS A 187 -18.46 -0.93 -19.17
CA CYS A 187 -18.73 0.37 -18.57
C CYS A 187 -20.05 0.95 -19.13
N PRO A 188 -21.19 0.23 -18.99
CA PRO A 188 -22.43 0.63 -19.65
C PRO A 188 -23.04 1.89 -19.04
N LEU A 189 -23.46 2.83 -19.86
CA LEU A 189 -24.12 4.08 -19.41
C LEU A 189 -25.36 3.79 -18.57
N SER A 190 -26.06 2.66 -18.82
CA SER A 190 -27.24 2.22 -18.05
C SER A 190 -26.93 1.86 -16.61
N ASN A 191 -25.65 1.63 -16.24
CA ASN A 191 -25.27 1.35 -14.85
C ASN A 191 -25.20 2.63 -13.96
N ARG A 192 -25.51 3.79 -14.55
CA ARG A 192 -25.82 5.06 -13.86
C ARG A 192 -27.27 5.44 -14.17
N PRO A 193 -28.25 5.08 -13.31
CA PRO A 193 -29.69 5.23 -13.61
C PRO A 193 -30.18 6.68 -13.64
N PHE A 194 -29.38 7.62 -13.11
CA PHE A 194 -29.68 9.06 -13.14
C PHE A 194 -28.41 9.89 -13.29
N LYS A 195 -28.56 11.15 -13.66
CA LYS A 195 -27.47 12.11 -13.75
C LYS A 195 -27.24 12.80 -12.41
N GLY A 196 -25.96 13.01 -12.08
CA GLY A 196 -25.53 13.75 -10.91
C GLY A 196 -25.20 12.89 -9.69
N PRO A 197 -24.92 13.55 -8.55
CA PRO A 197 -24.52 12.89 -7.31
C PRO A 197 -25.67 12.15 -6.65
N GLY A 198 -25.36 11.20 -5.79
CA GLY A 198 -26.34 10.53 -4.95
C GLY A 198 -26.03 9.08 -4.64
N THR A 199 -27.00 8.46 -3.97
CA THR A 199 -26.95 7.04 -3.59
C THR A 199 -27.95 6.26 -4.47
N PHE A 200 -27.48 5.16 -5.06
CA PHE A 200 -28.33 4.26 -5.83
C PHE A 200 -27.84 2.83 -5.79
N THR A 201 -28.73 1.89 -6.13
CA THR A 201 -28.36 0.49 -6.30
C THR A 201 -27.89 0.26 -7.73
N ALA A 202 -26.74 -0.40 -7.91
CA ALA A 202 -26.21 -0.74 -9.22
C ALA A 202 -27.21 -1.62 -10.00
N PRO A 203 -27.65 -1.23 -11.20
CA PRO A 203 -28.49 -2.06 -12.06
C PRO A 203 -27.85 -3.41 -12.43
N ASP A 204 -26.57 -3.41 -12.79
CA ASP A 204 -25.76 -4.63 -12.93
C ASP A 204 -24.53 -4.54 -12.02
N PRO A 205 -24.52 -5.26 -10.88
CA PRO A 205 -23.40 -5.20 -9.96
C PRO A 205 -22.14 -5.94 -10.47
N LEU A 206 -22.18 -6.60 -11.60
CA LEU A 206 -21.05 -7.34 -12.17
C LEU A 206 -20.24 -6.55 -13.20
N VAL A 207 -20.65 -5.32 -13.50
CA VAL A 207 -19.92 -4.40 -14.38
C VAL A 207 -19.71 -3.07 -13.67
N MET A 208 -18.76 -2.27 -14.13
CA MET A 208 -18.45 -0.98 -13.56
C MET A 208 -19.56 0.06 -13.83
N ALA A 209 -19.56 1.13 -13.06
CA ALA A 209 -20.43 2.29 -13.28
C ALA A 209 -19.63 3.45 -13.90
N PRO A 210 -20.16 4.15 -14.92
CA PRO A 210 -19.46 5.25 -15.56
C PRO A 210 -19.39 6.48 -14.67
N PHE A 211 -18.26 7.21 -14.71
CA PHE A 211 -18.19 8.60 -14.26
C PHE A 211 -19.09 9.47 -15.11
N GLN A 212 -19.55 10.59 -14.54
CA GLN A 212 -20.38 11.58 -15.23
C GLN A 212 -19.95 13.00 -14.89
N ALA A 213 -20.24 13.94 -15.76
CA ALA A 213 -20.14 15.37 -15.45
C ALA A 213 -20.99 15.69 -14.20
N GLY A 214 -20.41 16.45 -13.26
CA GLY A 214 -20.99 16.76 -11.95
C GLY A 214 -20.62 15.81 -10.84
N ASP A 215 -19.91 14.71 -11.10
CA ASP A 215 -19.28 13.91 -10.04
C ASP A 215 -18.16 14.73 -9.39
N PHE A 216 -18.13 14.73 -8.06
CA PHE A 216 -17.03 15.32 -7.29
C PHE A 216 -16.04 14.22 -6.96
N ILE A 217 -14.84 14.28 -7.53
CA ILE A 217 -13.82 13.27 -7.35
C ILE A 217 -12.65 13.80 -6.54
N THR A 218 -12.06 12.91 -5.76
CA THR A 218 -10.70 13.05 -5.22
C THR A 218 -9.81 12.13 -6.03
N PHE A 219 -8.68 12.62 -6.49
CA PHE A 219 -7.76 11.82 -7.28
C PHE A 219 -6.33 12.01 -6.78
N THR A 220 -5.53 10.95 -6.87
CA THR A 220 -4.10 10.94 -6.57
C THR A 220 -3.35 10.49 -7.80
N GLY A 221 -2.29 11.21 -8.14
CA GLY A 221 -1.51 10.94 -9.33
C GLY A 221 -0.31 11.88 -9.41
N PHE A 222 0.40 11.84 -10.49
CA PHE A 222 1.56 12.69 -10.76
C PHE A 222 1.31 13.56 -11.99
N ARG A 223 1.99 14.68 -12.04
CA ARG A 223 1.85 15.62 -13.16
C ARG A 223 2.75 15.23 -14.33
N LYS A 224 2.16 15.14 -15.53
CA LYS A 224 2.87 14.93 -16.79
C LYS A 224 2.46 15.99 -17.81
N GLY A 225 3.31 16.97 -18.03
CA GLY A 225 2.95 18.14 -18.84
C GLY A 225 1.79 18.92 -18.24
N ASN A 226 0.69 19.03 -18.97
CA ASN A 226 -0.53 19.72 -18.53
C ASN A 226 -1.60 18.79 -17.96
N GLU A 227 -1.33 17.50 -17.86
CA GLU A 227 -2.26 16.49 -17.37
C GLU A 227 -1.82 15.96 -16.01
N VAL A 228 -2.77 15.40 -15.28
CA VAL A 228 -2.51 14.56 -14.11
C VAL A 228 -2.78 13.12 -14.49
N ILE A 229 -1.80 12.26 -14.31
CA ILE A 229 -1.93 10.82 -14.52
C ILE A 229 -2.27 10.21 -13.16
N ALA A 230 -3.53 9.81 -13.00
CA ALA A 230 -4.08 9.36 -11.73
C ALA A 230 -4.00 7.84 -11.60
N PHE A 231 -3.50 7.36 -10.47
CA PHE A 231 -3.54 5.94 -10.09
C PHE A 231 -4.63 5.62 -9.05
N SER A 232 -5.28 6.65 -8.51
CA SER A 232 -6.45 6.50 -7.62
C SER A 232 -7.47 7.61 -7.90
N ILE A 233 -8.74 7.24 -8.01
CA ILE A 233 -9.87 8.17 -8.14
C ILE A 233 -11.04 7.66 -7.30
N VAL A 234 -11.57 8.50 -6.43
CA VAL A 234 -12.77 8.20 -5.64
C VAL A 234 -13.83 9.26 -5.90
N ALA A 235 -15.01 8.86 -6.40
CA ALA A 235 -16.16 9.74 -6.52
C ALA A 235 -16.81 9.94 -5.15
N GLN A 236 -16.51 11.07 -4.51
CA GLN A 236 -16.88 11.38 -3.13
C GLN A 236 -18.39 11.60 -2.92
N ASN A 237 -19.06 12.07 -3.94
CA ASN A 237 -20.50 12.37 -3.90
C ASN A 237 -21.37 11.27 -4.56
N VAL A 238 -20.79 10.12 -4.88
CA VAL A 238 -21.46 8.97 -5.50
C VAL A 238 -21.31 7.75 -4.60
N GLN A 239 -22.44 7.27 -4.09
CA GLN A 239 -22.47 6.02 -3.32
C GLN A 239 -23.28 4.98 -4.09
N ILE A 240 -22.61 3.94 -4.56
CA ILE A 240 -23.25 2.85 -5.30
C ILE A 240 -23.44 1.68 -4.38
N GLN A 241 -24.69 1.26 -4.20
CA GLN A 241 -25.06 0.13 -3.35
C GLN A 241 -25.20 -1.14 -4.18
N THR A 242 -24.95 -2.27 -3.55
CA THR A 242 -25.19 -3.59 -4.10
C THR A 242 -26.14 -4.38 -3.20
N LEU A 243 -26.86 -5.34 -3.80
CA LEU A 243 -27.77 -6.23 -3.10
C LEU A 243 -27.33 -7.68 -3.28
N GLY A 244 -27.79 -8.55 -2.38
CA GLY A 244 -27.50 -9.97 -2.44
C GLY A 244 -26.02 -10.29 -2.15
N ASP A 245 -25.43 -11.13 -3.01
CA ASP A 245 -24.11 -11.73 -2.77
C ASP A 245 -22.93 -10.96 -3.39
N ILE A 246 -23.19 -9.86 -4.08
CA ILE A 246 -22.13 -9.02 -4.61
C ILE A 246 -21.89 -7.87 -3.62
N VAL A 247 -20.67 -7.80 -3.11
CA VAL A 247 -20.23 -6.73 -2.22
C VAL A 247 -18.90 -6.22 -2.72
N TYR A 248 -18.74 -4.91 -2.86
CA TYR A 248 -17.44 -4.29 -3.05
C TYR A 248 -16.98 -3.71 -1.73
N VAL A 249 -15.68 -3.74 -1.54
CA VAL A 249 -15.00 -3.21 -0.35
C VAL A 249 -13.88 -2.30 -0.83
N ARG A 250 -13.68 -1.20 -0.13
CA ARG A 250 -12.55 -0.30 -0.32
C ARG A 250 -11.92 0.01 1.02
N MET A 251 -10.61 -0.12 1.14
CA MET A 251 -9.87 0.50 2.23
C MET A 251 -9.48 1.92 1.86
N GLU A 252 -9.65 2.83 2.78
CA GLU A 252 -9.22 4.23 2.67
C GLU A 252 -7.92 4.45 3.42
N LEU A 253 -7.74 3.75 4.51
CA LEU A 253 -6.59 3.87 5.39
C LEU A 253 -6.18 2.50 5.92
N GLY A 254 -4.91 2.17 5.79
CA GLY A 254 -4.25 1.09 6.49
C GLY A 254 -2.94 1.62 7.06
N LEU A 255 -2.88 1.88 8.36
CA LEU A 255 -1.70 2.37 9.07
C LEU A 255 -1.22 1.35 10.08
N LEU A 256 0.08 1.15 10.12
CA LEU A 256 0.77 0.48 11.21
C LEU A 256 1.71 1.46 11.89
N GLY A 257 1.56 1.64 13.19
CA GLY A 257 2.58 2.29 14.00
C GLY A 257 3.76 1.36 14.20
N ILE A 258 4.97 1.89 14.07
CA ILE A 258 6.17 1.19 14.54
C ILE A 258 6.21 1.31 16.06
N ASP A 259 6.29 0.17 16.74
CA ASP A 259 6.48 0.15 18.19
C ASP A 259 7.82 0.79 18.57
N ASN A 260 7.82 1.53 19.69
CA ASN A 260 9.00 2.18 20.20
C ASN A 260 9.36 1.55 21.54
N PRO A 261 10.59 1.05 21.71
CA PRO A 261 11.06 0.50 22.98
C PRO A 261 11.16 1.53 24.12
N ASN A 262 10.95 2.82 23.83
CA ASN A 262 10.95 3.85 24.85
C ASN A 262 9.65 3.83 25.66
N PRO A 263 9.71 3.54 26.99
CA PRO A 263 8.50 3.40 27.81
C PRO A 263 7.70 4.68 28.02
N ASN A 264 8.24 5.83 27.59
CA ASN A 264 7.57 7.12 27.69
C ASN A 264 7.00 7.62 26.34
N ALA A 265 7.20 6.85 25.26
CA ALA A 265 6.57 7.16 23.98
C ALA A 265 5.10 6.74 24.00
N GLU A 266 4.25 7.48 23.31
CA GLU A 266 2.91 7.03 23.01
C GLU A 266 2.97 5.82 22.09
N PHE A 267 2.04 4.88 22.28
CA PHE A 267 1.95 3.71 21.39
C PHE A 267 1.39 4.13 20.04
N ALA A 268 2.00 3.60 19.01
CA ALA A 268 1.50 3.78 17.67
C ALA A 268 0.24 2.93 17.44
N ASP A 269 -0.87 3.57 17.07
CA ASP A 269 -2.12 2.90 16.73
C ASP A 269 -2.01 2.16 15.39
N SER A 270 -2.50 0.93 15.36
CA SER A 270 -2.84 0.26 14.11
C SER A 270 -4.27 0.62 13.72
N ARG A 271 -4.46 1.20 12.54
CA ARG A 271 -5.77 1.70 12.13
C ARG A 271 -6.11 1.31 10.70
N PHE A 272 -7.28 0.71 10.53
CA PHE A 272 -7.84 0.35 9.23
C PHE A 272 -9.22 0.94 9.09
N ILE A 273 -9.44 1.68 8.02
CA ILE A 273 -10.71 2.34 7.72
C ILE A 273 -11.10 2.02 6.29
N GLY A 274 -12.39 1.72 6.10
CA GLY A 274 -12.92 1.52 4.76
C GLY A 274 -14.44 1.55 4.69
N PHE A 275 -14.93 1.20 3.51
CA PHE A 275 -16.35 1.28 3.16
C PHE A 275 -16.78 0.06 2.37
N THR A 276 -18.07 -0.27 2.41
CA THR A 276 -18.67 -1.34 1.62
C THR A 276 -19.82 -0.85 0.79
N SER A 277 -20.09 -1.53 -0.32
CA SER A 277 -21.25 -1.26 -1.17
C SER A 277 -22.56 -1.87 -0.62
N ASN A 278 -22.49 -2.69 0.42
CA ASN A 278 -23.66 -3.37 0.99
C ASN A 278 -23.77 -3.11 2.49
N ASN A 279 -24.90 -2.54 2.92
CA ASN A 279 -25.13 -2.16 4.32
C ASN A 279 -25.37 -3.35 5.29
N ARG A 280 -25.45 -4.58 4.77
CA ARG A 280 -25.61 -5.81 5.58
C ARG A 280 -24.28 -6.53 5.78
N ALA A 281 -23.22 -6.07 5.15
CA ALA A 281 -21.91 -6.72 5.24
C ALA A 281 -21.31 -6.52 6.64
N THR A 282 -20.60 -7.51 7.10
CA THR A 282 -19.49 -7.40 8.05
C THR A 282 -18.18 -7.50 7.29
N VAL A 283 -17.08 -7.07 7.88
CA VAL A 283 -15.77 -7.06 7.22
C VAL A 283 -14.76 -7.74 8.12
N ALA A 284 -14.19 -8.82 7.64
CA ALA A 284 -13.07 -9.51 8.30
C ALA A 284 -11.74 -8.88 7.83
N LEU A 285 -10.85 -8.58 8.76
CA LEU A 285 -9.50 -8.07 8.53
C LEU A 285 -8.50 -9.18 8.76
N TYR A 286 -7.63 -9.40 7.78
CA TYR A 286 -6.58 -10.41 7.81
C TYR A 286 -5.20 -9.76 7.61
N ALA A 287 -4.21 -10.28 8.34
CA ALA A 287 -2.81 -10.14 8.00
C ALA A 287 -2.45 -11.23 6.97
N MET A 288 -1.71 -10.87 5.94
CA MET A 288 -1.26 -11.79 4.90
C MET A 288 0.15 -12.28 5.25
N ASP A 289 0.21 -13.35 6.06
CA ASP A 289 1.48 -13.95 6.48
C ASP A 289 2.11 -14.72 5.30
N VAL A 290 3.34 -14.37 4.95
CA VAL A 290 4.06 -14.98 3.83
C VAL A 290 5.04 -16.02 4.36
N ASP A 291 5.02 -17.21 3.79
CA ASP A 291 6.05 -18.23 4.04
C ASP A 291 7.38 -17.78 3.41
N PRO A 292 8.43 -17.57 4.20
CA PRO A 292 9.69 -17.04 3.69
C PRO A 292 10.47 -18.03 2.79
N CYS A 293 10.04 -19.27 2.70
CA CYS A 293 10.66 -20.30 1.85
C CYS A 293 9.95 -20.47 0.52
N THR A 294 8.62 -20.48 0.55
CA THR A 294 7.81 -20.78 -0.63
C THR A 294 7.20 -19.54 -1.28
N GLY A 295 7.00 -18.46 -0.51
CA GLY A 295 6.23 -17.28 -0.93
C GLY A 295 4.71 -17.48 -0.84
N ASP A 296 4.26 -18.65 -0.34
CA ASP A 296 2.83 -18.88 -0.13
C ASP A 296 2.27 -17.95 0.95
N VAL A 297 1.06 -17.45 0.70
CA VAL A 297 0.38 -16.52 1.62
C VAL A 297 -0.66 -17.26 2.43
N THR A 298 -0.64 -17.06 3.75
CA THR A 298 -1.66 -17.56 4.68
C THR A 298 -2.35 -16.38 5.32
N ASP A 299 -3.68 -16.37 5.26
CA ASP A 299 -4.49 -15.34 5.88
C ASP A 299 -4.66 -15.60 7.38
N ARG A 300 -4.15 -14.70 8.20
CA ARG A 300 -4.33 -14.73 9.66
C ARG A 300 -5.36 -13.68 10.05
N ILE A 301 -6.51 -14.13 10.56
CA ILE A 301 -7.57 -13.23 11.00
C ILE A 301 -7.11 -12.35 12.16
N ILE A 302 -7.41 -11.06 12.04
CA ILE A 302 -7.16 -10.06 13.09
C ILE A 302 -8.46 -9.70 13.79
N ALA A 303 -9.50 -9.35 13.03
CA ALA A 303 -10.76 -8.91 13.57
C ALA A 303 -11.90 -9.06 12.56
N THR A 304 -13.12 -9.16 13.07
CA THR A 304 -14.34 -8.96 12.26
C THR A 304 -15.04 -7.70 12.76
N MET A 305 -15.35 -6.82 11.83
CA MET A 305 -15.93 -5.49 12.09
C MET A 305 -17.36 -5.41 11.55
N GLY A 306 -18.27 -4.88 12.38
CA GLY A 306 -19.55 -4.40 11.89
C GLY A 306 -19.43 -3.03 11.24
N LEU A 307 -20.41 -2.68 10.42
CA LEU A 307 -20.48 -1.34 9.86
C LEU A 307 -20.95 -0.33 10.92
N ARG A 308 -20.35 0.85 10.94
CA ARG A 308 -20.81 1.94 11.78
C ARG A 308 -22.16 2.45 11.26
N GLY A 309 -23.21 2.32 12.05
CA GLY A 309 -24.48 3.00 11.81
C GLY A 309 -24.32 4.50 12.02
N GLY A 310 -24.90 5.31 11.15
CA GLY A 310 -24.88 6.76 11.28
C GLY A 310 -25.90 7.43 10.37
N ARG A 311 -26.12 8.74 10.57
CA ARG A 311 -27.12 9.52 9.79
C ARG A 311 -26.89 9.52 8.29
N ASN A 312 -25.70 9.12 7.82
CA ASN A 312 -25.32 9.21 6.40
C ASN A 312 -25.14 7.84 5.73
N GLU A 313 -25.46 6.71 6.40
CA GLU A 313 -25.44 5.34 5.83
C GLU A 313 -24.22 5.05 4.93
N GLN A 314 -23.04 5.51 5.34
CA GLN A 314 -21.81 5.42 4.54
C GLN A 314 -21.25 3.99 4.46
N ASN A 315 -21.84 3.03 5.19
CA ASN A 315 -21.34 1.66 5.28
C ASN A 315 -19.84 1.59 5.67
N LYS A 316 -19.44 2.46 6.60
CA LYS A 316 -18.06 2.56 7.07
C LYS A 316 -17.73 1.45 8.07
N PHE A 317 -16.60 0.81 7.91
CA PHE A 317 -15.97 -0.01 8.95
C PHE A 317 -14.70 0.65 9.47
N GLU A 318 -14.32 0.32 10.69
CA GLU A 318 -13.08 0.81 11.28
C GLU A 318 -12.58 -0.19 12.32
N TYR A 319 -11.30 -0.49 12.23
CA TYR A 319 -10.52 -1.20 13.25
C TYR A 319 -9.47 -0.25 13.80
N ARG A 320 -9.28 -0.27 15.11
CA ARG A 320 -8.22 0.44 15.82
C ARG A 320 -7.75 -0.42 16.98
N ASN A 321 -6.45 -0.58 17.10
CA ASN A 321 -5.81 -1.25 18.21
C ASN A 321 -4.46 -0.61 18.50
N ASP A 322 -4.06 -0.63 19.76
CA ASP A 322 -2.83 0.02 20.19
C ASP A 322 -1.58 -0.75 19.74
N ILE A 323 -1.66 -2.08 19.61
CA ILE A 323 -0.53 -2.92 19.18
C ILE A 323 -1.03 -4.03 18.26
N LEU A 324 -0.42 -4.14 17.08
CA LEU A 324 -0.51 -5.31 16.20
C LEU A 324 0.85 -5.99 16.18
N HIS A 325 0.96 -7.15 16.83
CA HIS A 325 2.17 -7.97 16.77
C HIS A 325 2.25 -8.74 15.45
N SER A 326 3.46 -9.14 15.06
CA SER A 326 3.73 -9.91 13.84
C SER A 326 3.24 -9.18 12.59
N TYR A 327 3.84 -8.04 12.32
CA TYR A 327 3.50 -7.19 11.18
C TYR A 327 3.76 -7.88 9.85
N THR A 328 2.78 -7.80 8.96
CA THR A 328 2.92 -8.24 7.56
C THR A 328 3.01 -7.04 6.63
N ARG A 329 3.46 -7.29 5.41
CA ARG A 329 3.60 -6.26 4.39
C ARG A 329 2.25 -5.80 3.82
N GLU A 330 1.30 -6.74 3.74
CA GLU A 330 -0.02 -6.51 3.16
C GLU A 330 -1.12 -7.03 4.09
N TYR A 331 -2.26 -6.34 4.05
CA TYR A 331 -3.45 -6.69 4.80
C TYR A 331 -4.62 -6.81 3.83
N LYS A 332 -5.50 -7.74 4.14
CA LYS A 332 -6.68 -8.04 3.33
C LYS A 332 -7.95 -7.83 4.15
N VAL A 333 -8.93 -7.20 3.56
CA VAL A 333 -10.30 -7.19 4.10
C VAL A 333 -11.20 -8.01 3.20
N VAL A 334 -12.09 -8.77 3.82
CA VAL A 334 -13.08 -9.62 3.15
C VAL A 334 -14.46 -9.27 3.65
N ALA A 335 -15.39 -9.03 2.73
CA ALA A 335 -16.78 -8.79 3.06
C ALA A 335 -17.51 -10.11 3.30
N GLU A 336 -18.30 -10.15 4.36
CA GLU A 336 -19.15 -11.29 4.73
C GLU A 336 -20.62 -10.85 4.85
N ILE A 337 -21.54 -11.72 4.48
CA ILE A 337 -22.96 -11.56 4.78
C ILE A 337 -23.41 -12.82 5.52
N ASN A 338 -23.92 -12.63 6.76
CA ASN A 338 -24.29 -13.72 7.66
C ASN A 338 -23.13 -14.71 7.92
N GLY A 339 -21.90 -14.21 8.05
CA GLY A 339 -20.70 -15.01 8.30
C GLY A 339 -20.22 -15.82 7.09
N VAL A 340 -20.71 -15.51 5.88
CA VAL A 340 -20.27 -16.15 4.64
C VAL A 340 -19.54 -15.12 3.78
N GLU A 341 -18.33 -15.42 3.41
CA GLU A 341 -17.51 -14.61 2.50
C GLU A 341 -18.22 -14.39 1.16
N LYS A 342 -18.07 -13.18 0.61
CA LYS A 342 -18.73 -12.74 -0.63
C LYS A 342 -17.73 -12.38 -1.74
N THR A 343 -16.76 -13.24 -1.94
CA THR A 343 -15.79 -13.07 -3.04
C THR A 343 -16.33 -13.59 -4.34
N ARG A 344 -16.29 -12.77 -5.39
CA ARG A 344 -16.76 -13.15 -6.72
C ARG A 344 -16.04 -12.36 -7.81
N MET A 345 -15.60 -13.06 -8.85
CA MET A 345 -15.07 -12.44 -10.06
C MET A 345 -16.18 -11.77 -10.86
N THR A 346 -15.97 -10.52 -11.26
CA THR A 346 -16.88 -9.73 -12.09
C THR A 346 -16.59 -9.92 -13.57
N LYS A 347 -17.46 -9.39 -14.42
CA LYS A 347 -17.27 -9.39 -15.89
C LYS A 347 -16.04 -8.57 -16.33
N ASN A 348 -15.63 -7.63 -15.52
CA ASN A 348 -14.44 -6.79 -15.74
C ASN A 348 -13.12 -7.43 -15.28
N GLY A 349 -13.16 -8.62 -14.70
CA GLY A 349 -11.97 -9.26 -14.12
C GLY A 349 -11.59 -8.72 -12.75
N ILE A 350 -12.47 -7.97 -12.08
CA ILE A 350 -12.29 -7.43 -10.74
C ILE A 350 -12.86 -8.43 -9.73
N LEU A 351 -12.09 -8.76 -8.69
CA LEU A 351 -12.58 -9.61 -7.61
C LEU A 351 -13.36 -8.77 -6.59
N SER A 352 -14.71 -8.88 -6.61
CA SER A 352 -15.54 -8.27 -5.57
C SER A 352 -15.42 -9.01 -4.23
N GLY A 353 -15.76 -8.37 -3.13
CA GLY A 353 -15.79 -8.96 -1.80
C GLY A 353 -14.45 -8.95 -1.06
N THR A 354 -13.38 -8.55 -1.69
CA THR A 354 -12.06 -8.47 -1.07
C THR A 354 -11.32 -7.20 -1.51
N TYR A 355 -10.40 -6.77 -0.67
CA TYR A 355 -9.49 -5.66 -0.97
C TYR A 355 -8.18 -5.89 -0.24
N VAL A 356 -7.08 -5.86 -0.98
CA VAL A 356 -5.72 -5.99 -0.45
C VAL A 356 -5.04 -4.64 -0.54
N GLN A 357 -4.41 -4.22 0.54
CA GLN A 357 -3.68 -2.97 0.60
C GLN A 357 -2.32 -3.18 1.29
N PRO A 358 -1.23 -2.67 0.70
CA PRO A 358 0.01 -2.46 1.43
C PRO A 358 -0.25 -1.49 2.58
N VAL A 359 0.41 -1.71 3.72
CA VAL A 359 0.27 -0.79 4.85
C VAL A 359 1.30 0.32 4.78
N ASN A 360 0.85 1.52 5.08
CA ASN A 360 1.73 2.63 5.37
C ASN A 360 2.24 2.50 6.80
N VAL A 361 3.55 2.47 6.95
CA VAL A 361 4.17 2.48 8.27
C VAL A 361 4.16 3.91 8.79
N TRP A 362 3.66 4.08 9.99
CA TRP A 362 3.60 5.37 10.66
C TRP A 362 4.66 5.45 11.76
N VAL A 363 5.38 6.55 11.80
CA VAL A 363 6.37 6.85 12.82
C VAL A 363 5.85 7.99 13.69
N GLN A 364 5.78 7.74 14.97
CA GLN A 364 5.27 8.71 15.93
C GLN A 364 6.32 9.78 16.26
N ALA A 365 5.96 11.05 16.14
CA ALA A 365 6.90 12.16 16.37
C ALA A 365 7.33 12.31 17.83
N GLU A 366 6.49 11.86 18.78
CA GLU A 366 6.72 11.95 20.22
C GLU A 366 7.71 10.90 20.76
N GLN A 367 8.32 10.12 19.90
CA GLN A 367 9.31 9.11 20.29
C GLN A 367 10.60 9.72 20.88
N ASN A 368 10.87 10.98 20.59
CA ASN A 368 12.08 11.64 21.06
C ASN A 368 11.85 12.38 22.37
N ILE A 369 12.52 11.94 23.43
CA ILE A 369 12.51 12.61 24.73
C ILE A 369 13.63 13.65 24.76
N PRO A 370 13.32 14.93 25.05
CA PRO A 370 14.35 15.97 25.13
C PRO A 370 15.48 15.58 26.08
N GLY A 371 16.72 15.70 25.61
CA GLY A 371 17.92 15.38 26.39
C GLY A 371 18.33 13.91 26.41
N THR A 372 17.60 13.05 25.69
CA THR A 372 18.00 11.65 25.46
C THR A 372 18.37 11.46 23.99
N PRO A 373 19.27 10.50 23.69
CA PRO A 373 19.53 10.10 22.32
C PRO A 373 18.26 9.58 21.64
N PRO A 374 18.08 9.83 20.34
CA PRO A 374 17.00 9.17 19.57
C PRO A 374 17.21 7.65 19.58
N VAL A 375 16.11 6.91 19.54
CA VAL A 375 16.11 5.45 19.51
C VAL A 375 15.83 4.98 18.08
N PRO A 376 16.68 4.11 17.50
CA PRO A 376 16.40 3.52 16.19
C PRO A 376 15.04 2.83 16.13
N HIS A 377 14.42 2.79 14.94
CA HIS A 377 13.21 2.02 14.73
C HIS A 377 13.43 0.54 14.99
N ASP A 378 12.48 -0.11 15.64
CA ASP A 378 12.46 -1.55 15.82
C ASP A 378 11.71 -2.24 14.69
N PHE A 379 12.46 -2.96 13.86
CA PHE A 379 11.94 -3.75 12.75
C PHE A 379 11.88 -5.25 13.06
N SER A 380 12.14 -5.67 14.29
CA SER A 380 12.23 -7.08 14.67
C SER A 380 10.93 -7.86 14.46
N GLU A 381 9.80 -7.21 14.68
CA GLU A 381 8.46 -7.79 14.48
C GLU A 381 7.98 -7.80 13.01
N MET A 382 8.76 -7.22 12.10
CA MET A 382 8.42 -7.17 10.67
C MET A 382 9.00 -8.40 9.95
N ALA A 383 8.24 -9.48 9.92
CA ALA A 383 8.69 -10.75 9.33
C ALA A 383 9.16 -10.62 7.88
N PHE A 384 8.52 -9.77 7.09
CA PHE A 384 8.91 -9.52 5.69
C PHE A 384 10.29 -8.84 5.54
N LEU A 385 10.80 -8.17 6.58
CA LEU A 385 12.15 -7.60 6.62
C LEU A 385 13.17 -8.56 7.25
N THR A 386 12.76 -9.30 8.29
CA THR A 386 13.65 -10.18 9.06
C THR A 386 13.80 -11.58 8.50
N LYS A 387 12.79 -12.06 7.75
CA LYS A 387 12.78 -13.42 7.17
C LYS A 387 12.69 -13.39 5.65
N GLY A 388 12.23 -12.27 5.08
CA GLY A 388 11.95 -12.14 3.64
C GLY A 388 10.53 -12.52 3.27
N VAL A 389 10.28 -12.53 1.95
CA VAL A 389 8.94 -12.78 1.35
C VAL A 389 8.90 -14.02 0.47
N GLY A 390 9.91 -14.89 0.57
CA GLY A 390 9.92 -16.18 -0.10
C GLY A 390 10.25 -16.11 -1.59
N ARG A 391 9.60 -16.96 -2.38
CA ARG A 391 9.83 -17.07 -3.82
C ARG A 391 8.85 -16.23 -4.61
N ASP A 392 9.36 -15.60 -5.66
CA ASP A 392 8.53 -15.03 -6.71
C ASP A 392 8.16 -16.10 -7.77
N GLU A 393 7.39 -15.70 -8.78
CA GLU A 393 6.94 -16.57 -9.85
C GLU A 393 8.07 -17.07 -10.76
N ASP A 394 9.17 -16.33 -10.85
CA ASP A 394 10.36 -16.69 -11.61
C ASP A 394 11.28 -17.61 -10.80
N GLY A 395 10.94 -17.88 -9.53
CA GLY A 395 11.68 -18.77 -8.63
C GLY A 395 12.82 -18.07 -7.89
N ASN A 396 12.97 -16.73 -8.01
CA ASN A 396 13.94 -15.98 -7.23
C ASN A 396 13.53 -15.96 -5.76
N VAL A 397 14.52 -15.97 -4.85
CA VAL A 397 14.27 -15.97 -3.40
C VAL A 397 14.55 -14.60 -2.82
N TRP A 398 13.54 -14.00 -2.21
CA TRP A 398 13.61 -12.74 -1.49
C TRP A 398 13.74 -13.01 0.00
N GLY A 399 14.98 -13.07 0.47
CA GLY A 399 15.34 -13.33 1.85
C GLY A 399 15.24 -12.09 2.76
N PRO A 400 15.83 -12.19 3.98
CA PRO A 400 15.98 -11.03 4.89
C PRO A 400 16.71 -9.88 4.21
N LEU A 401 16.49 -8.65 4.70
CA LEU A 401 17.30 -7.52 4.27
C LEU A 401 18.77 -7.74 4.70
N ASP A 402 19.70 -7.54 3.77
CA ASP A 402 21.12 -7.78 3.99
C ASP A 402 21.97 -6.58 3.51
N PRO A 403 22.66 -5.86 4.43
CA PRO A 403 22.63 -5.99 5.90
C PRO A 403 21.31 -5.49 6.49
N PHE A 404 20.92 -6.06 7.65
CA PHE A 404 19.66 -5.69 8.30
C PHE A 404 19.71 -4.24 8.83
N PRO A 405 18.73 -3.40 8.53
CA PRO A 405 18.81 -1.96 8.77
C PRO A 405 18.77 -1.55 10.26
N GLN A 406 18.35 -2.45 11.16
CA GLN A 406 18.35 -2.16 12.60
C GLN A 406 19.69 -2.47 13.27
N THR A 407 20.43 -3.45 12.79
CA THR A 407 21.67 -3.90 13.40
C THR A 407 22.90 -3.63 12.54
N GLY A 408 22.71 -3.41 11.25
CA GLY A 408 23.80 -3.23 10.29
C GLY A 408 24.58 -4.51 9.96
N VAL A 409 24.09 -5.68 10.41
CA VAL A 409 24.72 -6.97 10.17
C VAL A 409 23.81 -7.90 9.35
N PHE A 410 24.41 -8.95 8.81
CA PHE A 410 23.71 -10.03 8.15
C PHE A 410 22.79 -10.78 9.13
N ILE A 411 21.57 -11.09 8.68
CA ILE A 411 20.66 -12.00 9.36
C ILE A 411 20.59 -13.29 8.55
N GLU A 412 20.77 -14.43 9.23
CA GLU A 412 20.68 -15.74 8.58
C GLU A 412 19.26 -15.96 8.02
N ALA A 413 19.19 -16.30 6.75
CA ALA A 413 17.93 -16.64 6.11
C ALA A 413 17.31 -17.90 6.75
N PRO A 414 15.99 -18.02 6.79
CA PRO A 414 15.34 -19.23 7.25
C PRO A 414 15.87 -20.49 6.53
N ASN A 415 16.05 -21.58 7.28
CA ASN A 415 16.48 -22.85 6.69
C ASN A 415 15.35 -23.48 5.89
N CYS A 416 15.32 -23.20 4.60
CA CYS A 416 14.29 -23.69 3.70
C CYS A 416 14.61 -25.09 3.18
N PRO A 417 13.62 -26.01 3.13
CA PRO A 417 13.80 -27.33 2.53
C PRO A 417 14.25 -27.21 1.07
N THR A 418 15.30 -27.97 0.70
CA THR A 418 15.88 -27.95 -0.66
C THR A 418 15.18 -28.94 -1.62
N ASP A 419 14.30 -29.77 -1.11
CA ASP A 419 13.77 -30.96 -1.78
C ASP A 419 12.39 -30.82 -2.41
N GLY A 420 11.95 -29.61 -2.73
CA GLY A 420 10.70 -29.39 -3.50
C GLY A 420 9.43 -29.96 -2.87
N SER A 421 9.53 -30.49 -1.62
CA SER A 421 8.42 -31.11 -0.91
C SER A 421 7.40 -30.14 -0.33
N ALA A 422 7.67 -28.84 -0.44
CA ALA A 422 6.69 -27.80 -0.13
C ALA A 422 5.64 -27.76 -1.25
N SER A 423 4.63 -28.59 -1.12
CA SER A 423 3.46 -28.59 -2.01
C SER A 423 2.64 -27.33 -1.76
N SER A 424 2.65 -26.39 -2.68
CA SER A 424 1.76 -25.24 -2.65
C SER A 424 0.32 -25.72 -2.86
N THR A 425 -0.47 -25.71 -1.82
CA THR A 425 -1.91 -26.05 -1.87
C THR A 425 -2.81 -24.84 -2.10
N TYR A 426 -2.25 -23.62 -2.12
CA TYR A 426 -3.02 -22.41 -2.37
C TYR A 426 -2.15 -21.37 -3.08
N LYS A 427 -2.33 -21.22 -4.38
CA LYS A 427 -1.73 -20.09 -5.13
C LYS A 427 -2.62 -18.87 -4.96
N HIS A 428 -2.37 -18.08 -3.94
CA HIS A 428 -2.80 -16.69 -3.95
C HIS A 428 -1.77 -15.91 -4.79
N GLU A 429 -2.21 -15.27 -5.85
CA GLU A 429 -1.33 -14.36 -6.62
C GLU A 429 -0.87 -13.24 -5.71
N SER A 430 0.36 -13.33 -5.18
CA SER A 430 0.95 -12.20 -4.46
C SER A 430 1.23 -11.08 -5.45
N LYS A 431 1.10 -9.82 -5.02
CA LYS A 431 1.46 -8.68 -5.87
C LYS A 431 2.93 -8.70 -6.34
N ILE A 432 3.79 -9.51 -5.73
CA ILE A 432 5.18 -9.73 -6.18
C ILE A 432 5.22 -10.50 -7.50
N GLY A 433 4.42 -11.56 -7.64
CA GLY A 433 4.41 -12.37 -8.85
C GLY A 433 4.00 -11.61 -10.11
N ASN A 434 3.22 -10.56 -9.97
CA ASN A 434 2.81 -9.70 -11.08
C ASN A 434 3.91 -8.73 -11.56
N LEU A 435 5.05 -8.64 -10.86
CA LEU A 435 6.07 -7.62 -11.08
C LEU A 435 7.35 -8.12 -11.71
N ALA A 436 7.78 -9.34 -11.39
CA ALA A 436 9.00 -9.91 -11.95
C ALA A 436 8.95 -10.05 -13.48
N ARG A 437 7.76 -10.02 -14.09
CA ARG A 437 7.57 -10.12 -15.55
C ARG A 437 7.44 -8.80 -16.30
N ARG A 438 7.55 -7.65 -15.66
CA ARG A 438 7.42 -6.35 -16.33
C ARG A 438 8.65 -5.91 -17.13
N GLY A 439 9.67 -6.73 -17.28
CA GLY A 439 10.62 -6.61 -18.38
C GLY A 439 9.99 -6.83 -19.77
N SER A 440 8.72 -7.29 -19.81
CA SER A 440 7.88 -7.39 -21.00
C SER A 440 6.45 -6.92 -20.65
N VAL A 441 6.31 -5.63 -20.46
CA VAL A 441 5.05 -4.91 -20.24
C VAL A 441 4.08 -5.21 -21.37
N GLY A 442 3.21 -6.13 -21.27
CA GLY A 442 2.15 -6.33 -22.26
C GLY A 442 1.63 -7.76 -22.43
N LEU A 443 2.36 -8.79 -22.06
CA LEU A 443 1.98 -10.17 -22.36
C LEU A 443 1.30 -10.91 -21.19
N TRP A 444 1.43 -10.41 -19.97
CA TRP A 444 0.97 -11.16 -18.79
C TRP A 444 -0.48 -10.90 -18.41
N TYR A 445 -0.93 -9.67 -18.52
CA TYR A 445 -2.34 -9.34 -18.27
C TYR A 445 -3.31 -9.91 -19.30
N SER A 446 -2.84 -10.14 -20.55
CA SER A 446 -3.64 -10.85 -21.54
C SER A 446 -3.83 -12.34 -21.18
N ARG A 447 -2.85 -12.95 -20.49
CA ARG A 447 -2.91 -14.36 -20.10
C ARG A 447 -3.78 -14.62 -18.87
N ALA A 448 -3.74 -13.73 -17.86
CA ALA A 448 -4.68 -13.79 -16.72
C ALA A 448 -6.13 -13.53 -17.18
N LYS A 449 -6.33 -12.59 -18.11
CA LYS A 449 -7.64 -12.33 -18.73
C LYS A 449 -8.11 -13.54 -19.56
N THR A 450 -7.22 -14.21 -20.28
CA THR A 450 -7.56 -15.39 -21.11
C THR A 450 -7.80 -16.63 -20.23
N GLN A 451 -7.09 -16.77 -19.11
CA GLN A 451 -7.26 -17.88 -18.19
C GLN A 451 -8.53 -17.72 -17.33
N ALA A 452 -8.85 -16.51 -16.87
CA ALA A 452 -10.11 -16.23 -16.17
C ALA A 452 -11.35 -16.39 -17.06
N VAL A 453 -11.26 -16.04 -18.35
CA VAL A 453 -12.31 -16.28 -19.33
C VAL A 453 -12.41 -17.76 -19.70
N GLY A 454 -11.27 -18.47 -19.82
CA GLY A 454 -11.23 -19.91 -20.07
C GLY A 454 -11.80 -20.73 -18.92
N ASP A 455 -11.50 -20.36 -17.67
CA ASP A 455 -12.02 -21.02 -16.46
C ASP A 455 -13.50 -20.72 -16.23
N ALA A 456 -14.00 -19.56 -16.66
CA ALA A 456 -15.42 -19.22 -16.59
C ALA A 456 -16.26 -20.00 -17.61
N GLU A 457 -15.72 -20.30 -18.81
CA GLU A 457 -16.39 -21.13 -19.82
C GLU A 457 -16.36 -22.63 -19.49
N ASN A 458 -15.41 -23.09 -18.71
CA ASN A 458 -15.27 -24.52 -18.39
C ASN A 458 -15.91 -24.95 -17.04
N LYS A 459 -16.44 -24.02 -16.24
CA LYS A 459 -17.19 -24.28 -14.99
C LYS A 459 -18.70 -24.13 -15.13
N GLY A 460 -19.22 -24.23 -16.32
CA GLY A 460 -20.63 -24.48 -16.55
C GLY A 460 -20.97 -25.95 -16.26
N THR A 461 -21.78 -26.16 -15.18
CA THR A 461 -22.39 -27.41 -14.75
C THR A 461 -21.50 -28.37 -13.91
N THR A 462 -21.59 -28.21 -12.59
CA THR A 462 -21.98 -29.28 -11.66
C THR A 462 -22.22 -28.69 -10.26
N ASP A 463 -23.49 -28.63 -9.87
CA ASP A 463 -23.92 -28.48 -8.48
C ASP A 463 -23.39 -29.66 -7.66
N GLY A 464 -22.58 -29.35 -6.64
CA GLY A 464 -22.15 -30.28 -5.62
C GLY A 464 -22.15 -29.57 -4.29
N PHE A 465 -23.28 -29.62 -3.57
CA PHE A 465 -23.37 -29.23 -2.16
C PHE A 465 -22.47 -30.13 -1.33
N LEU A 466 -21.52 -29.57 -0.61
CA LEU A 466 -20.86 -30.18 0.53
C LEU A 466 -21.43 -29.54 1.80
N GLU A 467 -22.34 -30.25 2.45
CA GLU A 467 -22.78 -30.01 3.82
C GLU A 467 -21.60 -30.27 4.78
N ILE A 468 -21.22 -29.24 5.54
CA ILE A 468 -20.35 -29.40 6.70
C ILE A 468 -21.21 -29.15 7.94
N ALA A 469 -21.32 -30.19 8.78
CA ALA A 469 -22.06 -30.22 10.02
C ALA A 469 -21.50 -29.23 11.07
N PRO A 470 -22.33 -28.70 11.98
CA PRO A 470 -21.93 -27.74 13.00
C PRO A 470 -21.25 -28.45 14.17
N SER A 471 -20.13 -27.92 14.65
CA SER A 471 -19.52 -28.28 15.93
C SER A 471 -20.08 -27.42 17.05
N GLU A 472 -20.51 -28.08 18.11
CA GLU A 472 -21.14 -27.51 19.30
C GLU A 472 -20.20 -26.70 20.18
N GLY A 473 -20.72 -25.59 20.69
CA GLY A 473 -20.79 -25.18 22.10
C GLY A 473 -19.50 -24.75 22.82
N GLY A 474 -19.41 -23.47 23.15
CA GLY A 474 -18.51 -22.94 24.17
C GLY A 474 -18.98 -21.55 24.63
N ASN A 475 -19.85 -21.56 25.66
CA ASN A 475 -20.39 -20.39 26.33
C ASN A 475 -19.29 -19.72 27.18
N GLN A 476 -18.90 -18.49 26.93
CA GLN A 476 -18.19 -17.65 27.89
C GLN A 476 -18.84 -16.27 28.00
N THR A 477 -19.28 -16.04 29.22
CA THR A 477 -19.94 -14.84 29.69
C THR A 477 -19.03 -13.62 29.74
N ASP A 478 -19.46 -12.59 29.06
CA ASP A 478 -18.85 -11.27 28.99
C ASP A 478 -19.14 -10.46 30.27
N LYS A 479 -18.10 -10.02 30.97
CA LYS A 479 -18.19 -9.03 32.05
C LYS A 479 -17.77 -7.67 31.54
N ARG A 480 -18.74 -6.85 31.19
CA ARG A 480 -18.54 -5.40 30.94
C ARG A 480 -18.06 -4.72 32.24
N VAL A 481 -16.89 -4.10 32.16
CA VAL A 481 -16.49 -3.05 33.11
C VAL A 481 -16.71 -1.70 32.43
N LYS A 482 -17.70 -0.96 32.93
CA LYS A 482 -17.86 0.47 32.63
C LYS A 482 -16.72 1.25 33.30
N ARG A 483 -16.02 2.06 32.56
CA ARG A 483 -15.31 3.23 33.09
C ARG A 483 -15.88 4.46 32.41
N GLU A 484 -16.52 5.29 33.22
CA GLU A 484 -16.81 6.69 32.95
C GLU A 484 -15.49 7.49 33.07
N PHE A 485 -15.17 8.23 32.05
CA PHE A 485 -14.74 9.63 32.12
C PHE A 485 -14.88 10.24 30.72
#